data_12192471a67d4921e621f97c320780ca
#
_entry.id   12192471a67d4921e621f97c320780ca
#
_cell.length_a   1.000
_cell.length_b   1.000
_cell.length_c   1.000
_cell.angle_alpha   90.00
_cell.angle_beta   90.00
_cell.angle_gamma   90.00
#
_symmetry.space_group_name_H-M   'P 1'
#
loop_
_entity.id
_entity.type
_entity.pdbx_description
1 polymer ?
#
loop_
_entity_poly.entity_id
_entity_poly.type
_entity_poly.pdbx_seq_one_letter_code
_entity_poly.pdbx_strand_id
1 'polypeptide(L)'
;DAGLPVLADPGSGLVLEAHRQGWKVEPLSGPSSLMLAWMASGLNGQHMEFHGYLPIQASDRIRQLREMEQRSQRTHQTQVWIETPYRNDALLESALRCLQPNTLLCVACEITGGPKEWIKTRRVNEWVEAMQRGEGPSLHKRPCVFLLQCP
;
A
#
# COMPACT_ATOMS: atom_id res chain seq x y z
N ASP A 1 -18.16 -3.80 -6.70
CA ASP A 1 -16.97 -4.50 -6.26
C ASP A 1 -16.91 -4.58 -4.72
N ALA A 2 -15.89 -5.19 -4.19
CA ALA A 2 -15.73 -5.35 -2.75
C ALA A 2 -15.12 -4.10 -2.10
N GLY A 3 -15.51 -3.82 -0.85
CA GLY A 3 -14.93 -2.75 -0.06
C GLY A 3 -15.76 -1.49 0.01
N LEU A 4 -15.07 -0.35 0.21
CA LEU A 4 -15.71 0.96 0.31
C LEU A 4 -15.73 1.66 -1.06
N PRO A 5 -16.90 2.01 -1.60
CA PRO A 5 -17.00 2.78 -2.84
C PRO A 5 -16.20 4.09 -2.74
N VAL A 6 -15.70 4.58 -3.88
CA VAL A 6 -14.90 5.81 -3.99
C VAL A 6 -13.45 5.67 -3.47
N LEU A 7 -13.20 4.88 -2.45
CA LEU A 7 -11.86 4.68 -1.91
C LEU A 7 -11.05 3.74 -2.82
N ALA A 8 -10.18 4.32 -3.65
CA ALA A 8 -9.45 3.65 -4.73
C ALA A 8 -10.39 3.02 -5.79
N ASP A 9 -11.60 3.57 -5.93
CA ASP A 9 -12.67 3.06 -6.78
C ASP A 9 -13.41 4.24 -7.43
N PRO A 10 -14.07 4.07 -8.59
CA PRO A 10 -14.88 5.11 -9.20
C PRO A 10 -16.09 5.47 -8.33
N GLY A 11 -16.66 6.68 -8.56
CA GLY A 11 -17.88 7.12 -7.92
C GLY A 11 -17.84 8.51 -7.29
N SER A 12 -16.65 9.11 -7.13
CA SER A 12 -16.50 10.44 -6.52
C SER A 12 -17.36 11.53 -7.21
N GLY A 13 -17.43 11.48 -8.54
CA GLY A 13 -18.26 12.43 -9.31
C GLY A 13 -19.74 12.31 -8.99
N LEU A 14 -20.25 11.09 -8.79
CA LEU A 14 -21.64 10.86 -8.42
C LEU A 14 -21.95 11.39 -7.01
N VAL A 15 -21.04 11.15 -6.06
CA VAL A 15 -21.18 11.66 -4.69
C VAL A 15 -21.15 13.19 -4.67
N LEU A 16 -20.23 13.80 -5.42
CA LEU A 16 -20.15 15.25 -5.53
C LEU A 16 -21.44 15.85 -6.15
N GLU A 17 -22.00 15.21 -7.17
CA GLU A 17 -23.25 15.67 -7.79
C GLU A 17 -24.43 15.52 -6.82
N ALA A 18 -24.51 14.46 -6.04
CA ALA A 18 -25.52 14.33 -4.99
C ALA A 18 -25.48 15.49 -3.99
N HIS A 19 -24.29 15.92 -3.57
CA HIS A 19 -24.13 17.11 -2.72
C HIS A 19 -24.61 18.41 -3.42
N ARG A 20 -24.31 18.59 -4.71
CA ARG A 20 -24.78 19.76 -5.49
C ARG A 20 -26.30 19.83 -5.60
N GLN A 21 -26.93 18.68 -5.69
CA GLN A 21 -28.40 18.55 -5.75
C GLN A 21 -29.05 18.61 -4.36
N GLY A 22 -28.28 18.75 -3.29
CA GLY A 22 -28.80 18.79 -1.91
C GLY A 22 -29.30 17.43 -1.43
N TRP A 23 -28.93 16.33 -2.08
CA TRP A 23 -29.31 15.00 -1.65
C TRP A 23 -28.47 14.55 -0.45
N LYS A 24 -29.11 13.83 0.46
CA LYS A 24 -28.40 13.23 1.58
C LYS A 24 -27.45 12.13 1.08
N VAL A 25 -26.19 12.28 1.43
CA VAL A 25 -25.19 11.21 1.23
C VAL A 25 -25.03 10.45 2.54
N GLU A 26 -25.22 9.16 2.51
CA GLU A 26 -25.17 8.30 3.69
C GLU A 26 -24.08 7.23 3.50
N PRO A 27 -22.92 7.36 4.16
CA PRO A 27 -21.85 6.37 4.06
C PRO A 27 -22.23 5.11 4.86
N LEU A 28 -22.06 3.97 4.24
CA LEU A 28 -22.20 2.68 4.92
C LEU A 28 -20.82 2.14 5.30
N SER A 29 -20.70 1.60 6.50
CA SER A 29 -19.45 0.95 6.92
C SER A 29 -19.20 -0.31 6.12
N GLY A 30 -17.96 -0.56 5.75
CA GLY A 30 -17.54 -1.74 5.01
C GLY A 30 -16.05 -2.02 5.16
N PRO A 31 -15.57 -3.18 4.71
CA PRO A 31 -14.15 -3.52 4.75
C PRO A 31 -13.36 -2.64 3.79
N SER A 32 -12.14 -2.29 4.17
CA SER A 32 -11.16 -1.62 3.32
C SER A 32 -9.80 -2.29 3.49
N SER A 33 -9.27 -2.84 2.40
CA SER A 33 -7.94 -3.45 2.41
C SER A 33 -6.85 -2.46 2.82
N LEU A 34 -7.00 -1.18 2.48
CA LEU A 34 -6.05 -0.13 2.86
C LEU A 34 -6.04 0.08 4.38
N MET A 35 -7.22 0.21 4.99
CA MET A 35 -7.35 0.39 6.45
C MET A 35 -6.88 -0.85 7.20
N LEU A 36 -7.27 -2.03 6.76
CA LEU A 36 -6.87 -3.30 7.38
C LEU A 36 -5.35 -3.53 7.27
N ALA A 37 -4.75 -3.23 6.12
CA ALA A 37 -3.30 -3.28 5.95
C ALA A 37 -2.59 -2.31 6.89
N TRP A 38 -3.06 -1.07 6.98
CA TRP A 38 -2.49 -0.06 7.86
C TRP A 38 -2.58 -0.47 9.33
N MET A 39 -3.75 -0.93 9.78
CA MET A 39 -3.94 -1.45 11.15
C MET A 39 -2.98 -2.61 11.47
N ALA A 40 -2.78 -3.54 10.52
CA ALA A 40 -1.96 -4.73 10.71
C ALA A 40 -0.46 -4.50 10.47
N SER A 41 -0.07 -3.33 9.93
CA SER A 41 1.32 -3.04 9.56
C SER A 41 2.24 -2.77 10.75
N GLY A 42 1.70 -2.27 11.86
CA GLY A 42 2.49 -1.77 13.00
C GLY A 42 3.18 -0.43 12.74
N LEU A 43 2.88 0.25 11.61
CA LEU A 43 3.39 1.57 11.28
C LEU A 43 2.56 2.68 11.95
N ASN A 44 3.00 3.95 11.81
CA ASN A 44 2.33 5.10 12.43
C ASN A 44 0.84 5.16 12.06
N GLY A 45 -0.03 5.03 13.04
CA GLY A 45 -1.49 5.05 12.90
C GLY A 45 -2.13 6.45 12.96
N GLN A 46 -1.36 7.53 13.06
CA GLN A 46 -1.90 8.89 13.15
C GLN A 46 -1.96 9.60 11.80
N HIS A 47 -0.96 9.35 10.95
CA HIS A 47 -0.84 10.01 9.66
C HIS A 47 -0.54 8.98 8.57
N MET A 48 -1.36 8.99 7.52
CA MET A 48 -1.23 8.13 6.36
C MET A 48 -1.39 8.97 5.08
N GLU A 49 -0.61 8.66 4.07
CA GLU A 49 -0.78 9.18 2.72
C GLU A 49 -0.95 8.03 1.72
N PHE A 50 -2.07 8.03 1.00
CA PHE A 50 -2.37 7.01 -0.01
C PHE A 50 -2.04 7.53 -1.41
N HIS A 51 -1.23 6.78 -2.16
CA HIS A 51 -0.71 7.15 -3.47
C HIS A 51 -1.39 6.46 -4.66
N GLY A 52 -2.35 5.57 -4.39
CA GLY A 52 -2.95 4.77 -5.46
C GLY A 52 -1.95 3.80 -6.10
N TYR A 53 -1.94 3.76 -7.44
CA TYR A 53 -0.98 2.97 -8.22
C TYR A 53 0.27 3.76 -8.53
N LEU A 54 1.44 3.10 -8.40
CA LEU A 54 2.70 3.72 -8.80
C LEU A 54 2.94 3.59 -10.32
N PRO A 55 3.84 4.42 -10.90
CA PRO A 55 4.14 4.39 -12.33
C PRO A 55 4.60 3.03 -12.83
N ILE A 56 4.18 2.68 -14.04
CA ILE A 56 4.57 1.44 -14.71
C ILE A 56 6.06 1.46 -15.06
N GLN A 57 6.56 2.61 -15.52
CA GLN A 57 7.98 2.78 -15.86
C GLN A 57 8.86 2.67 -14.62
N ALA A 58 9.87 1.82 -14.68
CA ALA A 58 10.73 1.51 -13.52
C ALA A 58 11.44 2.75 -12.98
N SER A 59 11.93 3.64 -13.84
CA SER A 59 12.60 4.89 -13.46
C SER A 59 11.68 5.81 -12.65
N ASP A 60 10.45 6.00 -13.12
CA ASP A 60 9.47 6.87 -12.47
C ASP A 60 8.97 6.26 -11.16
N ARG A 61 8.78 4.95 -11.13
CA ARG A 61 8.42 4.21 -9.92
C ARG A 61 9.50 4.35 -8.84
N ILE A 62 10.78 4.19 -9.20
CA ILE A 62 11.91 4.36 -8.28
C ILE A 62 11.96 5.80 -7.77
N ARG A 63 11.77 6.79 -8.63
CA ARG A 63 11.72 8.21 -8.22
C ARG A 63 10.61 8.43 -7.20
N GLN A 64 9.39 7.96 -7.47
CA GLN A 64 8.27 8.12 -6.56
C GLN A 64 8.47 7.39 -5.22
N LEU A 65 9.01 6.18 -5.22
CA LEU A 65 9.35 5.46 -3.99
C LEU A 65 10.33 6.23 -3.11
N ARG A 66 11.36 6.85 -3.70
CA ARG A 66 12.30 7.70 -2.98
C ARG A 66 11.67 8.99 -2.46
N GLU A 67 10.77 9.61 -3.23
CA GLU A 67 10.02 10.79 -2.78
C GLU A 67 9.11 10.46 -1.59
N MET A 68 8.43 9.32 -1.62
CA MET A 68 7.62 8.81 -0.52
C MET A 68 8.47 8.55 0.73
N GLU A 69 9.63 7.91 0.57
CA GLU A 69 10.57 7.68 1.66
C GLU A 69 11.06 8.98 2.28
N GLN A 70 11.50 9.95 1.48
CA GLN A 70 11.93 11.28 1.95
C GLN A 70 10.79 12.02 2.67
N ARG A 71 9.55 11.88 2.19
CA ARG A 71 8.38 12.46 2.84
C ARG A 71 8.15 11.81 4.20
N SER A 72 8.15 10.47 4.26
CA SER A 72 8.03 9.73 5.51
C SER A 72 9.11 10.11 6.51
N GLN A 73 10.35 10.27 6.07
CA GLN A 73 11.47 10.69 6.91
C GLN A 73 11.25 12.07 7.55
N ARG A 74 10.64 13.01 6.82
CA ARG A 74 10.38 14.37 7.31
C ARG A 74 9.13 14.48 8.18
N THR A 75 8.12 13.69 7.91
CA THR A 75 6.78 13.86 8.50
C THR A 75 6.35 12.69 9.37
N HIS A 76 7.11 11.60 9.41
CA HIS A 76 6.78 10.34 10.08
C HIS A 76 5.43 9.73 9.63
N GLN A 77 4.96 10.11 8.43
CA GLN A 77 3.74 9.56 7.83
C GLN A 77 3.98 8.16 7.27
N THR A 78 3.00 7.29 7.45
CA THR A 78 2.92 6.04 6.71
C THR A 78 2.53 6.32 5.26
N GLN A 79 3.33 5.87 4.31
CA GLN A 79 3.05 5.97 2.89
C GLN A 79 2.42 4.66 2.42
N VAL A 80 1.26 4.71 1.77
CA VAL A 80 0.48 3.53 1.36
C VAL A 80 0.25 3.55 -0.14
N TRP A 81 0.41 2.42 -0.80
CA TRP A 81 0.09 2.26 -2.23
C TRP A 81 -0.39 0.86 -2.56
N ILE A 82 -0.97 0.71 -3.73
CA ILE A 82 -1.43 -0.57 -4.27
C ILE A 82 -0.79 -0.82 -5.64
N GLU A 83 -0.82 -2.07 -6.06
CA GLU A 83 -0.37 -2.46 -7.38
C GLU A 83 -1.31 -3.52 -7.98
N THR A 84 -1.28 -3.63 -9.30
CA THR A 84 -1.97 -4.73 -9.96
C THR A 84 -1.29 -6.06 -9.64
N PRO A 85 -2.05 -7.15 -9.46
CA PRO A 85 -1.51 -8.43 -9.00
C PRO A 85 -0.35 -8.99 -9.85
N TYR A 86 -0.28 -8.61 -11.11
CA TYR A 86 0.79 -9.08 -12.03
C TYR A 86 2.12 -8.34 -11.89
N ARG A 87 2.13 -7.17 -11.23
CA ARG A 87 3.33 -6.32 -11.08
C ARG A 87 3.89 -6.26 -9.66
N ASN A 88 3.29 -6.96 -8.71
CA ASN A 88 3.68 -6.91 -7.30
C ASN A 88 5.14 -7.31 -7.08
N ASP A 89 5.60 -8.39 -7.73
CA ASP A 89 6.99 -8.86 -7.57
C ASP A 89 7.99 -7.82 -8.08
N ALA A 90 7.74 -7.23 -9.26
CA ALA A 90 8.59 -6.18 -9.83
C ALA A 90 8.55 -4.88 -9.01
N LEU A 91 7.42 -4.60 -8.36
CA LEU A 91 7.29 -3.46 -7.45
C LEU A 91 8.11 -3.70 -6.18
N LEU A 92 7.97 -4.87 -5.55
CA LEU A 92 8.75 -5.23 -4.37
C LEU A 92 10.25 -5.18 -4.67
N GLU A 93 10.70 -5.75 -5.78
CA GLU A 93 12.10 -5.67 -6.22
C GLU A 93 12.57 -4.22 -6.37
N SER A 94 11.76 -3.36 -6.99
CA SER A 94 12.09 -1.93 -7.14
C SER A 94 12.23 -1.23 -5.79
N ALA A 95 11.33 -1.52 -4.85
CA ALA A 95 11.37 -0.96 -3.50
C ALA A 95 12.64 -1.40 -2.75
N LEU A 96 12.97 -2.70 -2.77
CA LEU A 96 14.15 -3.24 -2.09
C LEU A 96 15.47 -2.72 -2.67
N ARG A 97 15.49 -2.35 -3.96
CA ARG A 97 16.66 -1.76 -4.61
C ARG A 97 16.88 -0.28 -4.32
N CYS A 98 15.82 0.48 -4.03
CA CYS A 98 15.92 1.94 -4.01
C CYS A 98 15.69 2.57 -2.64
N LEU A 99 15.03 1.86 -1.71
CA LEU A 99 14.77 2.34 -0.36
C LEU A 99 15.97 2.10 0.56
N GLN A 100 16.07 2.92 1.61
CA GLN A 100 17.14 2.84 2.60
C GLN A 100 17.03 1.55 3.44
N PRO A 101 18.15 0.96 3.88
CA PRO A 101 18.16 -0.32 4.60
C PRO A 101 17.30 -0.35 5.87
N ASN A 102 17.17 0.79 6.56
CA ASN A 102 16.42 0.90 7.81
C ASN A 102 14.94 1.25 7.64
N THR A 103 14.50 1.62 6.44
CA THR A 103 13.10 1.90 6.14
C THR A 103 12.26 0.66 6.41
N LEU A 104 11.17 0.82 7.17
CA LEU A 104 10.18 -0.22 7.38
C LEU A 104 9.32 -0.37 6.14
N LEU A 105 9.19 -1.58 5.64
CA LEU A 105 8.33 -1.92 4.51
C LEU A 105 7.38 -3.04 4.93
N CYS A 106 6.10 -2.77 4.82
CA CYS A 106 5.03 -3.75 5.02
C CYS A 106 4.48 -4.20 3.67
N VAL A 107 4.31 -5.50 3.53
CA VAL A 107 3.54 -6.11 2.43
C VAL A 107 2.37 -6.85 3.05
N ALA A 108 1.16 -6.47 2.66
CA ALA A 108 -0.08 -7.07 3.12
C ALA A 108 -0.80 -7.69 1.92
N CYS A 109 -0.93 -8.98 1.91
CA CYS A 109 -1.35 -9.78 0.76
C CYS A 109 -2.59 -10.61 1.11
N GLU A 110 -3.60 -10.58 0.23
CA GLU A 110 -4.88 -11.30 0.38
C GLU A 110 -5.53 -11.08 1.75
N ILE A 111 -5.59 -9.83 2.20
CA ILE A 111 -6.17 -9.44 3.48
C ILE A 111 -7.61 -9.94 3.56
N THR A 112 -7.96 -10.60 4.68
CA THR A 112 -9.22 -11.34 4.90
C THR A 112 -9.42 -12.56 4.02
N GLY A 113 -8.38 -12.99 3.28
CA GLY A 113 -8.38 -14.18 2.43
C GLY A 113 -8.23 -15.51 3.16
N GLY A 114 -8.39 -15.53 4.47
CA GLY A 114 -8.26 -16.73 5.31
C GLY A 114 -6.84 -17.32 5.27
N PRO A 115 -6.67 -18.62 4.96
CA PRO A 115 -5.34 -19.27 4.98
C PRO A 115 -4.31 -18.68 4.01
N LYS A 116 -4.77 -17.90 3.03
CA LYS A 116 -3.90 -17.25 2.06
C LYS A 116 -3.42 -15.86 2.50
N GLU A 117 -4.03 -15.31 3.54
CA GLU A 117 -3.63 -14.03 4.10
C GLU A 117 -2.16 -14.08 4.54
N TRP A 118 -1.43 -13.03 4.16
CA TRP A 118 -0.04 -12.92 4.56
C TRP A 118 0.32 -11.43 4.73
N ILE A 119 0.71 -11.05 5.94
CA ILE A 119 1.08 -9.68 6.27
C ILE A 119 2.42 -9.70 6.99
N LYS A 120 3.38 -8.93 6.50
CA LYS A 120 4.71 -8.86 7.11
C LYS A 120 5.30 -7.46 7.00
N THR A 121 5.78 -6.95 8.11
CA THR A 121 6.58 -5.73 8.19
C THR A 121 8.01 -6.09 8.58
N ARG A 122 8.98 -5.60 7.81
CA ARG A 122 10.41 -5.77 8.04
C ARG A 122 11.14 -4.49 7.61
N ARG A 123 12.37 -4.32 8.09
CA ARG A 123 13.29 -3.37 7.48
C ARG A 123 13.69 -3.84 6.07
N VAL A 124 14.04 -2.90 5.21
CA VAL A 124 14.44 -3.23 3.82
C VAL A 124 15.63 -4.21 3.79
N ASN A 125 16.65 -4.02 4.65
CA ASN A 125 17.76 -4.98 4.73
C ASN A 125 17.32 -6.38 5.13
N GLU A 126 16.39 -6.52 6.09
CA GLU A 126 15.84 -7.82 6.50
C GLU A 126 15.01 -8.48 5.37
N TRP A 127 14.33 -7.67 4.57
CA TRP A 127 13.65 -8.14 3.36
C TRP A 127 14.65 -8.70 2.34
N VAL A 128 15.74 -7.94 2.07
CA VAL A 128 16.79 -8.37 1.13
C VAL A 128 17.40 -9.70 1.57
N GLU A 129 17.75 -9.85 2.85
CA GLU A 129 18.27 -11.11 3.41
C GLU A 129 17.27 -12.26 3.29
N ALA A 130 15.98 -12.01 3.58
CA ALA A 130 14.95 -13.04 3.43
C ALA A 130 14.79 -13.48 1.98
N MET A 131 14.81 -12.53 1.02
CA MET A 131 14.74 -12.87 -0.40
C MET A 131 15.94 -13.71 -0.85
N GLN A 132 17.16 -13.40 -0.37
CA GLN A 132 18.38 -14.18 -0.67
C GLN A 132 18.31 -15.62 -0.13
N ARG A 133 17.64 -15.82 1.02
CA ARG A 133 17.42 -17.15 1.60
C ARG A 133 16.24 -17.91 0.98
N GLY A 134 15.53 -17.33 0.00
CA GLY A 134 14.33 -17.94 -0.58
C GLY A 134 13.11 -17.92 0.34
N GLU A 135 13.13 -17.09 1.38
CA GLU A 135 12.02 -16.90 2.35
C GLU A 135 11.07 -15.74 1.95
N GLY A 136 11.24 -15.22 0.76
CA GLY A 136 10.41 -14.13 0.25
C GLY A 136 8.98 -14.59 -0.12
N PRO A 137 8.00 -13.69 -0.11
CA PRO A 137 6.65 -14.03 -0.53
C PRO A 137 6.57 -14.21 -2.04
N SER A 138 5.71 -15.12 -2.50
CA SER A 138 5.23 -15.12 -3.88
C SER A 138 4.03 -14.21 -3.98
N LEU A 139 4.15 -13.08 -4.68
CA LEU A 139 3.11 -12.07 -4.80
C LEU A 139 2.37 -12.11 -6.15
N HIS A 140 2.83 -12.97 -7.06
CA HIS A 140 2.24 -13.07 -8.40
C HIS A 140 0.75 -13.42 -8.36
N LYS A 141 -0.06 -12.63 -9.04
CA LYS A 141 -1.53 -12.77 -9.13
C LYS A 141 -2.27 -12.66 -7.79
N ARG A 142 -1.67 -12.07 -6.78
CA ARG A 142 -2.28 -11.88 -5.47
C ARG A 142 -2.56 -10.39 -5.21
N PRO A 143 -3.72 -10.00 -4.68
CA PRO A 143 -3.99 -8.61 -4.31
C PRO A 143 -3.11 -8.21 -3.12
N CYS A 144 -2.38 -7.11 -3.25
CA CYS A 144 -1.46 -6.62 -2.22
C CYS A 144 -1.65 -5.13 -1.96
N VAL A 145 -1.42 -4.76 -0.70
CA VAL A 145 -1.22 -3.39 -0.25
C VAL A 145 0.20 -3.28 0.29
N PHE A 146 0.88 -2.22 -0.07
CA PHE A 146 2.25 -1.93 0.36
C PHE A 146 2.26 -0.66 1.21
N LEU A 147 3.06 -0.68 2.26
CA LEU A 147 3.21 0.47 3.14
C LEU A 147 4.69 0.65 3.51
N LEU A 148 5.15 1.89 3.59
CA LEU A 148 6.46 2.19 4.14
C LEU A 148 6.39 3.28 5.21
N GLN A 149 7.38 3.25 6.09
CA GLN A 149 7.65 4.31 7.05
C GLN A 149 9.14 4.35 7.39
N CYS A 150 9.69 5.55 7.45
CA CYS A 150 11.02 5.77 8.01
C CYS A 150 10.93 5.83 9.54
N PRO A 151 11.87 5.20 10.24
CA PRO A 151 11.96 5.25 11.70
C PRO A 151 12.31 6.67 12.23
#